data_1dcef78c08f7dd59fd07afd5cef86110
#
_entry.id   1dcef78c08f7dd59fd07afd5cef86110
#
_cell.length_a   1.000
_cell.length_b   1.000
_cell.length_c   1.000
_cell.angle_alpha   90.00
_cell.angle_beta   90.00
_cell.angle_gamma   90.00
#
_symmetry.space_group_name_H-M   'P 1'
#
loop_
_entity.id
_entity.type
_entity.pdbx_description
1 polymer ?
#
loop_
_entity_poly.entity_id
_entity_poly.type
_entity_poly.pdbx_seq_one_letter_code
_entity_poly.pdbx_strand_id
1 'polypeptide(L)'
;MLLAKRNFRRRPSRGLTARLAVLPCVAGFALLTSGALAAQPPVGLGTDGAFAVLAGQTVTNTGPSTINGNLGVSPGAAITGFPPGTVNGTIHAADAVAGQAQQDLTTAYNSAAGRTPFTAVPADLTGLTLTPGVYNNASALSLTGALTLDAQGNPDAVFIFQAGSTLITGSGSTVNLINGAQPCNVFWQVGSSATLGTTSSFAGNILALTSISMYNGVTVAGRALARNGSVTLINDTVTAANCSTPSTTPTSGSTGSSGSSGSGTSGGGTTKGTGGGPSRAGTAKFSSGPPLVSRPGIGRCVDRTFKATVSGQRIRKVIFSFGGREIATRSKAPFTASVAPGTGRHTLSAYVTFADTTPAKMLKFAVKSCTASKLSVKPNSATGTPGFTG
;
A
#
# COMPACT_ATOMS: atom_id res chain seq x y z
N MET A 1 44.83 -74.71 -12.75
CA MET A 1 46.24 -74.91 -13.11
C MET A 1 46.83 -73.47 -13.12
N LEU A 2 47.63 -73.24 -12.34
CA LEU A 2 48.88 -73.10 -11.70
C LEU A 2 48.90 -71.87 -10.75
N LEU A 3 49.28 -72.14 -9.55
CA LEU A 3 49.70 -71.23 -8.47
C LEU A 3 50.99 -70.49 -8.87
N ALA A 4 51.14 -69.29 -8.35
CA ALA A 4 52.45 -68.75 -7.98
C ALA A 4 52.36 -67.80 -6.78
N LYS A 5 52.82 -68.35 -5.64
CA LYS A 5 53.22 -67.68 -4.41
C LYS A 5 54.52 -66.92 -4.64
N ARG A 6 54.66 -65.69 -4.06
CA ARG A 6 55.99 -65.24 -3.56
C ARG A 6 55.82 -64.10 -2.55
N ASN A 7 56.06 -64.46 -1.33
CA ASN A 7 57.10 -64.10 -0.39
C ASN A 7 57.28 -62.65 0.03
N PHE A 8 56.90 -62.47 1.25
CA PHE A 8 57.33 -61.69 2.39
C PHE A 8 58.80 -61.23 2.35
N ARG A 9 59.03 -59.89 2.49
CA ARG A 9 60.22 -59.38 3.18
C ARG A 9 59.86 -58.23 4.05
N ARG A 10 59.99 -58.38 5.34
CA ARG A 10 60.00 -57.38 6.42
C ARG A 10 61.30 -56.57 6.30
N ARG A 11 61.26 -55.23 6.47
CA ARG A 11 62.36 -54.42 6.94
C ARG A 11 61.88 -53.37 7.96
N PRO A 12 62.81 -52.98 8.86
CA PRO A 12 62.41 -52.55 10.22
C PRO A 12 62.15 -51.01 10.31
N SER A 13 61.45 -50.70 11.39
CA SER A 13 61.15 -49.45 11.99
C SER A 13 62.32 -48.43 12.11
N ARG A 14 62.13 -47.21 11.64
CA ARG A 14 62.86 -46.04 12.19
C ARG A 14 61.80 -45.08 12.67
N GLY A 15 61.85 -44.80 13.96
CA GLY A 15 61.00 -43.87 14.64
C GLY A 15 61.16 -42.45 14.08
N LEU A 16 60.03 -41.81 13.83
CA LEU A 16 59.95 -40.40 13.55
C LEU A 16 58.98 -39.77 14.56
N THR A 17 59.54 -39.01 15.45
CA THR A 17 58.79 -38.22 16.45
C THR A 17 57.82 -37.28 15.75
N ALA A 18 56.52 -37.57 15.83
CA ALA A 18 55.47 -36.68 15.38
C ALA A 18 55.34 -35.53 16.36
N ARG A 19 55.74 -34.34 15.92
CA ARG A 19 55.40 -33.06 16.58
C ARG A 19 53.92 -32.81 16.27
N LEU A 20 53.12 -32.79 17.32
CA LEU A 20 51.72 -32.42 17.29
C LEU A 20 51.64 -30.92 17.04
N ALA A 21 51.36 -30.51 15.78
CA ALA A 21 50.98 -29.13 15.45
C ALA A 21 49.52 -28.98 15.75
N VAL A 22 49.16 -28.31 16.82
CA VAL A 22 47.81 -27.86 17.14
C VAL A 22 47.48 -26.72 16.19
N LEU A 23 46.67 -27.01 15.13
CA LEU A 23 46.05 -25.99 14.33
C LEU A 23 44.85 -25.44 15.10
N PRO A 24 44.77 -24.12 15.37
CA PRO A 24 43.55 -23.52 15.88
C PRO A 24 42.50 -23.54 14.77
N CYS A 25 41.48 -24.35 14.94
CA CYS A 25 40.28 -24.33 14.12
C CYS A 25 39.53 -23.04 14.43
N VAL A 26 39.82 -21.96 13.68
CA VAL A 26 38.98 -20.76 13.70
C VAL A 26 37.68 -21.11 12.97
N ALA A 27 36.68 -21.52 13.76
CA ALA A 27 35.32 -21.65 13.29
C ALA A 27 34.81 -20.26 12.93
N GLY A 28 34.96 -19.90 11.65
CA GLY A 28 34.32 -18.72 11.07
C GLY A 28 32.81 -18.89 11.14
N PHE A 29 32.20 -18.30 12.17
CA PHE A 29 30.76 -18.16 12.27
C PHE A 29 30.35 -17.13 11.20
N ALA A 30 30.00 -17.61 10.00
CA ALA A 30 29.38 -16.80 8.97
C ALA A 30 28.04 -16.33 9.52
N LEU A 31 27.99 -15.10 10.02
CA LEU A 31 26.76 -14.38 10.30
C LEU A 31 26.05 -14.22 8.95
N LEU A 32 25.12 -15.14 8.67
CA LEU A 32 24.12 -14.94 7.64
C LEU A 32 23.27 -13.76 8.11
N THR A 33 23.66 -12.56 7.69
CA THR A 33 22.78 -11.40 7.80
C THR A 33 21.57 -11.69 6.91
N SER A 34 20.50 -12.19 7.51
CA SER A 34 19.18 -12.18 6.88
C SER A 34 18.90 -10.73 6.52
N GLY A 35 19.05 -10.37 5.25
CA GLY A 35 18.67 -9.06 4.76
C GLY A 35 17.20 -8.86 5.08
N ALA A 36 16.90 -8.10 6.12
CA ALA A 36 15.54 -7.68 6.40
C ALA A 36 15.04 -6.97 5.14
N LEU A 37 14.13 -7.59 4.40
CA LEU A 37 13.43 -6.93 3.32
C LEU A 37 12.82 -5.66 3.91
N ALA A 38 13.19 -4.51 3.35
CA ALA A 38 12.66 -3.24 3.84
C ALA A 38 11.14 -3.29 3.81
N ALA A 39 10.51 -3.04 4.97
CA ALA A 39 9.06 -3.04 5.09
C ALA A 39 8.45 -2.14 4.02
N GLN A 40 7.52 -2.66 3.24
CA GLN A 40 6.83 -1.90 2.21
C GLN A 40 5.96 -0.82 2.86
N PRO A 41 6.02 0.43 2.39
CA PRO A 41 5.09 1.45 2.87
C PRO A 41 3.67 1.14 2.36
N PRO A 42 2.60 1.50 3.12
CA PRO A 42 1.23 1.32 2.67
C PRO A 42 0.96 2.01 1.32
N VAL A 43 0.01 1.49 0.56
CA VAL A 43 -0.49 2.17 -0.64
C VAL A 43 -1.39 3.32 -0.19
N GLY A 44 -1.03 4.55 -0.57
CA GLY A 44 -1.84 5.73 -0.22
C GLY A 44 -3.14 5.77 -1.02
N LEU A 45 -4.27 5.57 -0.37
CA LEU A 45 -5.59 5.60 -1.01
C LEU A 45 -6.12 7.04 -1.24
N GLY A 46 -5.57 8.06 -0.57
CA GLY A 46 -6.09 9.42 -0.72
C GLY A 46 -7.54 9.54 -0.25
N THR A 47 -8.40 10.11 -1.10
CA THR A 47 -9.84 10.24 -0.82
C THR A 47 -10.60 8.91 -0.92
N ASP A 48 -10.04 7.90 -1.62
CA ASP A 48 -10.61 6.54 -1.67
C ASP A 48 -10.72 5.89 -0.30
N GLY A 49 -9.91 6.35 0.67
CA GLY A 49 -9.93 5.85 2.04
C GLY A 49 -11.30 5.96 2.71
N ALA A 50 -12.17 6.87 2.25
CA ALA A 50 -13.54 7.04 2.76
C ALA A 50 -14.56 6.11 2.05
N PHE A 51 -14.21 5.55 0.89
CA PHE A 51 -15.13 4.73 0.11
C PHE A 51 -14.99 3.24 0.47
N ALA A 52 -16.12 2.57 0.68
CA ALA A 52 -16.19 1.12 0.72
C ALA A 52 -16.35 0.55 -0.70
N VAL A 53 -17.12 1.24 -1.55
CA VAL A 53 -17.35 0.87 -2.94
C VAL A 53 -17.16 2.09 -3.83
N LEU A 54 -16.36 1.95 -4.91
CA LEU A 54 -16.18 2.98 -5.94
C LEU A 54 -16.13 2.31 -7.31
N ALA A 55 -16.87 2.85 -8.27
CA ALA A 55 -16.91 2.35 -9.64
C ALA A 55 -16.70 3.45 -10.67
N GLY A 56 -16.16 3.07 -11.85
CA GLY A 56 -16.00 3.97 -12.99
C GLY A 56 -17.32 4.19 -13.77
N GLN A 57 -18.13 3.15 -13.91
CA GLN A 57 -19.33 3.19 -14.75
C GLN A 57 -20.61 3.13 -13.93
N THR A 58 -20.86 2.03 -13.22
CA THR A 58 -22.09 1.79 -12.49
C THR A 58 -21.83 1.02 -11.20
N VAL A 59 -22.68 1.19 -10.20
CA VAL A 59 -22.85 0.25 -9.09
C VAL A 59 -24.24 -0.35 -9.18
N THR A 60 -24.30 -1.68 -9.25
CA THR A 60 -25.57 -2.42 -9.30
C THR A 60 -25.63 -3.37 -8.13
N ASN A 61 -26.71 -3.32 -7.38
CA ASN A 61 -26.96 -4.19 -6.25
C ASN A 61 -28.25 -4.98 -6.43
N THR A 62 -28.23 -6.25 -6.01
CA THR A 62 -29.39 -7.12 -5.88
C THR A 62 -29.47 -7.62 -4.45
N GLY A 63 -30.63 -7.49 -3.82
CA GLY A 63 -30.85 -7.92 -2.43
C GLY A 63 -30.34 -6.95 -1.38
N PRO A 64 -30.39 -7.30 -0.07
CA PRO A 64 -30.12 -6.41 1.05
C PRO A 64 -28.61 -6.30 1.35
N SER A 65 -27.80 -5.90 0.38
CA SER A 65 -26.39 -5.63 0.63
C SER A 65 -26.19 -4.47 1.62
N THR A 66 -25.11 -4.53 2.40
CA THR A 66 -24.75 -3.50 3.38
C THR A 66 -23.38 -2.93 3.05
N ILE A 67 -23.31 -1.63 2.83
CA ILE A 67 -22.09 -0.89 2.55
C ILE A 67 -21.74 0.01 3.75
N ASN A 68 -20.67 -0.33 4.47
CA ASN A 68 -20.17 0.46 5.60
C ASN A 68 -19.00 1.34 5.13
N GLY A 69 -19.34 2.57 4.73
CA GLY A 69 -18.47 3.57 4.13
C GLY A 69 -19.17 4.24 2.96
N ASN A 70 -18.49 5.18 2.29
CA ASN A 70 -19.07 5.85 1.14
C ASN A 70 -19.21 4.91 -0.07
N LEU A 71 -20.24 5.17 -0.89
CA LEU A 71 -20.44 4.52 -2.17
C LEU A 71 -20.30 5.59 -3.27
N GLY A 72 -19.49 5.33 -4.30
CA GLY A 72 -19.25 6.31 -5.36
C GLY A 72 -19.24 5.72 -6.76
N VAL A 73 -19.63 6.57 -7.73
CA VAL A 73 -19.49 6.31 -9.16
C VAL A 73 -19.00 7.57 -9.86
N SER A 74 -17.96 7.47 -10.68
CA SER A 74 -17.49 8.55 -11.57
C SER A 74 -16.53 7.97 -12.63
N PRO A 75 -16.62 8.37 -13.92
CA PRO A 75 -17.49 9.39 -14.52
C PRO A 75 -18.95 8.93 -14.73
N GLY A 76 -19.25 7.64 -14.54
CA GLY A 76 -20.63 7.16 -14.54
C GLY A 76 -21.45 7.76 -13.41
N ALA A 77 -22.78 7.62 -13.47
CA ALA A 77 -23.71 8.16 -12.47
C ALA A 77 -24.71 7.14 -11.95
N ALA A 78 -24.79 5.95 -12.56
CA ALA A 78 -25.82 4.99 -12.24
C ALA A 78 -25.49 4.18 -11.00
N ILE A 79 -26.33 4.31 -9.98
CA ILE A 79 -26.34 3.51 -8.75
C ILE A 79 -27.75 2.93 -8.61
N THR A 80 -27.87 1.61 -8.62
CA THR A 80 -29.15 0.91 -8.58
C THR A 80 -29.19 -0.15 -7.49
N GLY A 81 -30.39 -0.46 -6.97
CA GLY A 81 -30.60 -1.46 -5.93
C GLY A 81 -30.36 -0.96 -4.51
N PHE A 82 -30.38 0.34 -4.29
CA PHE A 82 -30.33 0.99 -2.99
C PHE A 82 -31.55 1.91 -2.81
N PRO A 83 -32.67 1.41 -2.23
CA PRO A 83 -32.91 0.13 -1.60
C PRO A 83 -33.10 -1.04 -2.61
N PRO A 84 -33.07 -2.36 -2.17
CA PRO A 84 -33.03 -2.83 -0.76
C PRO A 84 -31.65 -2.78 -0.10
N GLY A 85 -30.56 -2.53 -0.85
CA GLY A 85 -29.25 -2.30 -0.26
C GLY A 85 -29.24 -1.08 0.66
N THR A 86 -28.32 -1.09 1.65
CA THR A 86 -28.13 -0.02 2.61
C THR A 86 -26.71 0.53 2.53
N VAL A 87 -26.57 1.87 2.57
CA VAL A 87 -25.27 2.55 2.60
C VAL A 87 -25.14 3.30 3.92
N ASN A 88 -24.24 2.84 4.78
CA ASN A 88 -23.86 3.52 6.02
C ASN A 88 -22.70 4.50 5.73
N GLY A 89 -23.02 5.53 4.97
CA GLY A 89 -22.09 6.53 4.46
C GLY A 89 -22.79 7.46 3.48
N THR A 90 -22.02 8.21 2.72
CA THR A 90 -22.54 9.13 1.69
C THR A 90 -22.50 8.46 0.31
N ILE A 91 -23.56 8.65 -0.48
CA ILE A 91 -23.61 8.24 -1.88
C ILE A 91 -23.13 9.42 -2.74
N HIS A 92 -22.14 9.16 -3.60
CA HIS A 92 -21.52 10.12 -4.51
C HIS A 92 -21.72 9.66 -5.96
N ALA A 93 -22.66 10.26 -6.69
CA ALA A 93 -22.98 9.90 -8.07
C ALA A 93 -22.51 11.00 -9.02
N ALA A 94 -21.46 10.75 -9.78
CA ALA A 94 -20.85 11.66 -10.74
C ALA A 94 -20.46 13.04 -10.17
N ASP A 95 -20.33 13.16 -8.87
CA ASP A 95 -19.94 14.42 -8.21
C ASP A 95 -18.41 14.60 -8.15
N ALA A 96 -17.99 15.78 -7.70
CA ALA A 96 -16.57 16.12 -7.61
C ALA A 96 -15.81 15.24 -6.61
N VAL A 97 -16.47 14.72 -5.57
CA VAL A 97 -15.86 13.87 -4.55
C VAL A 97 -15.56 12.50 -5.15
N ALA A 98 -16.52 11.87 -5.85
CA ALA A 98 -16.30 10.61 -6.57
C ALA A 98 -15.27 10.80 -7.70
N GLY A 99 -15.29 11.95 -8.40
CA GLY A 99 -14.32 12.27 -9.44
C GLY A 99 -12.88 12.39 -8.90
N GLN A 100 -12.69 12.99 -7.72
CA GLN A 100 -11.38 13.04 -7.07
C GLN A 100 -10.95 11.66 -6.58
N ALA A 101 -11.88 10.86 -6.02
CA ALA A 101 -11.61 9.50 -5.61
C ALA A 101 -11.10 8.65 -6.78
N GLN A 102 -11.70 8.71 -7.96
CA GLN A 102 -11.21 7.98 -9.15
C GLN A 102 -9.80 8.40 -9.60
N GLN A 103 -9.41 9.66 -9.39
CA GLN A 103 -8.03 10.10 -9.64
C GLN A 103 -7.06 9.52 -8.60
N ASP A 104 -7.46 9.51 -7.34
CA ASP A 104 -6.67 8.94 -6.25
C ASP A 104 -6.56 7.43 -6.39
N LEU A 105 -7.63 6.72 -6.80
CA LEU A 105 -7.62 5.29 -7.13
C LEU A 105 -6.64 4.98 -8.27
N THR A 106 -6.60 5.82 -9.30
CA THR A 106 -5.61 5.67 -10.37
C THR A 106 -4.18 5.76 -9.83
N THR A 107 -3.93 6.68 -8.91
CA THR A 107 -2.63 6.85 -8.27
C THR A 107 -2.30 5.65 -7.36
N ALA A 108 -3.26 5.18 -6.56
CA ALA A 108 -3.12 4.02 -5.69
C ALA A 108 -2.84 2.74 -6.49
N TYR A 109 -3.62 2.52 -7.55
CA TYR A 109 -3.44 1.39 -8.46
C TYR A 109 -2.03 1.36 -9.07
N ASN A 110 -1.58 2.46 -9.64
CA ASN A 110 -0.25 2.56 -10.26
C ASN A 110 0.86 2.42 -9.21
N SER A 111 0.65 2.92 -7.99
CA SER A 111 1.57 2.73 -6.87
C SER A 111 1.68 1.25 -6.47
N ALA A 112 0.57 0.52 -6.40
CA ALA A 112 0.57 -0.91 -6.08
C ALA A 112 1.21 -1.74 -7.20
N ALA A 113 0.88 -1.47 -8.47
CA ALA A 113 1.42 -2.15 -9.64
C ALA A 113 2.94 -1.97 -9.81
N GLY A 114 3.47 -0.80 -9.41
CA GLY A 114 4.90 -0.48 -9.53
C GLY A 114 5.76 -0.90 -8.33
N ARG A 115 5.22 -1.66 -7.35
CA ARG A 115 6.00 -2.08 -6.18
C ARG A 115 6.99 -3.17 -6.50
N THR A 116 8.23 -2.97 -6.05
CA THR A 116 9.35 -3.90 -6.18
C THR A 116 10.23 -3.84 -4.93
N PRO A 117 11.04 -4.85 -4.61
CA PRO A 117 11.04 -6.17 -5.25
C PRO A 117 9.76 -6.95 -4.95
N PHE A 118 9.41 -7.91 -5.78
CA PHE A 118 8.29 -8.81 -5.55
C PHE A 118 8.73 -10.28 -5.50
N THR A 119 7.92 -11.10 -4.82
CA THR A 119 8.04 -12.55 -4.82
C THR A 119 7.01 -13.12 -5.79
N ALA A 120 7.45 -13.95 -6.73
CA ALA A 120 6.53 -14.66 -7.62
C ALA A 120 5.72 -15.70 -6.82
N VAL A 121 4.42 -15.77 -7.06
CA VAL A 121 3.52 -16.73 -6.42
C VAL A 121 2.78 -17.58 -7.45
N PRO A 122 2.31 -18.79 -7.10
CA PRO A 122 1.46 -19.59 -7.97
C PRO A 122 0.16 -18.83 -8.27
N ALA A 123 -0.53 -19.26 -9.32
CA ALA A 123 -1.82 -18.66 -9.68
C ALA A 123 -2.88 -18.88 -8.60
N ASP A 124 -2.93 -20.05 -7.97
CA ASP A 124 -3.80 -20.32 -6.82
C ASP A 124 -3.03 -20.12 -5.51
N LEU A 125 -3.55 -19.20 -4.68
CA LEU A 125 -2.98 -18.84 -3.39
C LEU A 125 -3.48 -19.75 -2.25
N THR A 126 -4.31 -20.72 -2.55
CA THR A 126 -4.93 -21.61 -1.55
C THR A 126 -3.87 -22.36 -0.74
N GLY A 127 -4.04 -22.38 0.58
CA GLY A 127 -3.17 -23.05 1.52
C GLY A 127 -1.86 -22.33 1.83
N LEU A 128 -1.58 -21.20 1.19
CA LEU A 128 -0.37 -20.42 1.48
C LEU A 128 -0.50 -19.67 2.80
N THR A 129 0.62 -19.55 3.51
CA THR A 129 0.83 -18.59 4.60
C THR A 129 1.92 -17.61 4.14
N LEU A 130 1.57 -16.35 4.01
CA LEU A 130 2.45 -15.33 3.48
C LEU A 130 2.78 -14.28 4.54
N THR A 131 4.02 -13.81 4.53
CA THR A 131 4.53 -12.74 5.40
C THR A 131 4.45 -11.39 4.69
N PRO A 132 4.72 -10.25 5.36
CA PRO A 132 4.64 -8.93 4.71
C PRO A 132 5.53 -8.84 3.47
N GLY A 133 4.98 -8.32 2.37
CA GLY A 133 5.73 -8.24 1.11
C GLY A 133 4.88 -7.87 -0.10
N VAL A 134 5.52 -7.96 -1.26
CA VAL A 134 4.87 -7.80 -2.57
C VAL A 134 4.90 -9.15 -3.28
N TYR A 135 3.75 -9.58 -3.75
CA TYR A 135 3.52 -10.87 -4.39
C TYR A 135 2.98 -10.65 -5.80
N ASN A 136 3.59 -11.30 -6.77
CA ASN A 136 3.24 -11.11 -8.18
C ASN A 136 2.94 -12.43 -8.88
N ASN A 137 1.89 -12.40 -9.70
CA ASN A 137 1.68 -13.38 -10.75
C ASN A 137 1.38 -12.62 -12.05
N ALA A 138 2.16 -12.89 -13.10
CA ALA A 138 2.04 -12.20 -14.40
C ALA A 138 0.70 -12.49 -15.12
N SER A 139 -0.02 -13.51 -14.67
CA SER A 139 -1.35 -13.90 -15.19
C SER A 139 -2.44 -13.60 -14.15
N ALA A 140 -3.39 -14.49 -13.98
CA ALA A 140 -4.46 -14.40 -12.99
C ALA A 140 -4.00 -14.85 -11.61
N LEU A 141 -4.60 -14.29 -10.58
CA LEU A 141 -4.60 -14.85 -9.23
C LEU A 141 -5.95 -15.50 -8.93
N SER A 142 -5.93 -16.62 -8.25
CA SER A 142 -7.11 -17.30 -7.74
C SER A 142 -6.98 -17.66 -6.26
N LEU A 143 -8.11 -17.86 -5.61
CA LEU A 143 -8.19 -18.33 -4.24
C LEU A 143 -9.40 -19.26 -4.13
N THR A 144 -9.16 -20.57 -4.17
CA THR A 144 -10.26 -21.57 -4.10
C THR A 144 -10.54 -22.08 -2.69
N GLY A 145 -9.67 -21.74 -1.72
CA GLY A 145 -9.78 -22.14 -0.32
C GLY A 145 -9.33 -21.01 0.62
N ALA A 146 -8.44 -21.31 1.56
CA ALA A 146 -7.94 -20.34 2.54
C ALA A 146 -6.53 -19.83 2.18
N LEU A 147 -6.33 -18.50 2.28
CA LEU A 147 -5.04 -17.84 2.30
C LEU A 147 -4.82 -17.24 3.68
N THR A 148 -3.64 -17.41 4.26
CA THR A 148 -3.28 -16.82 5.56
C THR A 148 -2.23 -15.74 5.37
N LEU A 149 -2.47 -14.55 5.93
CA LEU A 149 -1.53 -13.43 5.95
C LEU A 149 -1.03 -13.22 7.38
N ASP A 150 0.24 -13.49 7.60
CA ASP A 150 0.90 -13.42 8.91
C ASP A 150 1.72 -12.13 9.01
N ALA A 151 1.27 -11.19 9.80
CA ALA A 151 1.98 -9.92 10.04
C ALA A 151 3.19 -10.08 10.97
N GLN A 152 3.46 -11.27 11.50
CA GLN A 152 4.60 -11.54 12.39
C GLN A 152 4.65 -10.59 13.61
N GLY A 153 3.48 -10.21 14.13
CA GLY A 153 3.35 -9.28 15.26
C GLY A 153 3.47 -7.79 14.91
N ASN A 154 3.61 -7.45 13.62
CA ASN A 154 3.69 -6.06 13.19
C ASN A 154 2.35 -5.57 12.61
N PRO A 155 1.57 -4.73 13.32
CA PRO A 155 0.29 -4.22 12.84
C PRO A 155 0.41 -3.27 11.63
N ASP A 156 1.60 -2.74 11.35
CA ASP A 156 1.89 -1.91 10.18
C ASP A 156 2.38 -2.73 8.98
N ALA A 157 2.34 -4.05 9.07
CA ALA A 157 2.74 -4.97 8.01
C ALA A 157 1.89 -4.78 6.75
N VAL A 158 2.53 -4.66 5.60
CA VAL A 158 1.87 -4.40 4.32
C VAL A 158 2.01 -5.61 3.41
N PHE A 159 0.88 -6.00 2.81
CA PHE A 159 0.77 -7.06 1.82
C PHE A 159 0.24 -6.48 0.51
N ILE A 160 0.96 -6.69 -0.59
CA ILE A 160 0.55 -6.20 -1.91
C ILE A 160 0.56 -7.37 -2.87
N PHE A 161 -0.59 -7.66 -3.47
CA PHE A 161 -0.76 -8.67 -4.49
C PHE A 161 -0.90 -7.98 -5.86
N GLN A 162 -0.11 -8.43 -6.83
CA GLN A 162 -0.15 -7.93 -8.20
C GLN A 162 -0.61 -9.06 -9.12
N ALA A 163 -1.87 -9.03 -9.55
CA ALA A 163 -2.40 -9.91 -10.55
C ALA A 163 -2.26 -9.27 -11.93
N GLY A 164 -1.54 -9.90 -12.85
CA GLY A 164 -1.36 -9.37 -14.21
C GLY A 164 -2.65 -9.32 -15.02
N SER A 165 -3.64 -10.15 -14.68
CA SER A 165 -4.98 -10.12 -15.31
C SER A 165 -6.11 -10.11 -14.27
N THR A 166 -6.74 -11.23 -13.99
CA THR A 166 -7.93 -11.32 -13.11
C THR A 166 -7.58 -11.78 -11.70
N LEU A 167 -8.46 -11.45 -10.74
CA LEU A 167 -8.54 -12.08 -9.44
C LEU A 167 -9.87 -12.83 -9.35
N ILE A 168 -9.83 -14.14 -9.07
CA ILE A 168 -11.04 -14.96 -8.97
C ILE A 168 -11.00 -15.75 -7.67
N THR A 169 -12.05 -15.62 -6.85
CA THR A 169 -12.17 -16.45 -5.66
C THR A 169 -13.26 -17.51 -5.83
N GLY A 170 -13.04 -18.68 -5.26
CA GLY A 170 -14.04 -19.74 -5.18
C GLY A 170 -15.09 -19.46 -4.10
N SER A 171 -16.20 -20.21 -4.15
CA SER A 171 -17.24 -20.14 -3.12
C SER A 171 -16.65 -20.56 -1.74
N GLY A 172 -16.98 -19.80 -0.70
CA GLY A 172 -16.52 -20.06 0.66
C GLY A 172 -15.02 -19.86 0.90
N SER A 173 -14.30 -19.28 -0.06
CA SER A 173 -12.87 -18.96 0.11
C SER A 173 -12.65 -17.90 1.18
N THR A 174 -11.47 -17.92 1.83
CA THR A 174 -11.19 -17.03 2.95
C THR A 174 -9.79 -16.40 2.84
N VAL A 175 -9.68 -15.13 3.22
CA VAL A 175 -8.39 -14.47 3.51
C VAL A 175 -8.29 -14.27 5.03
N ASN A 176 -7.46 -15.08 5.67
CA ASN A 176 -7.27 -15.07 7.11
C ASN A 176 -6.12 -14.12 7.48
N LEU A 177 -6.36 -13.25 8.47
CA LEU A 177 -5.37 -12.32 8.99
C LEU A 177 -4.95 -12.78 10.38
N ILE A 178 -3.65 -12.97 10.60
CA ILE A 178 -3.10 -13.42 11.89
C ILE A 178 -1.94 -12.54 12.36
N ASN A 179 -1.60 -12.65 13.61
CA ASN A 179 -0.45 -11.99 14.24
C ASN A 179 -0.40 -10.47 13.98
N GLY A 180 -1.57 -9.80 14.06
CA GLY A 180 -1.67 -8.35 13.91
C GLY A 180 -1.84 -7.85 12.47
N ALA A 181 -2.00 -8.74 11.48
CA ALA A 181 -2.33 -8.31 10.13
C ALA A 181 -3.65 -7.53 10.09
N GLN A 182 -3.65 -6.41 9.36
CA GLN A 182 -4.81 -5.51 9.27
C GLN A 182 -5.31 -5.42 7.83
N PRO A 183 -6.63 -5.51 7.58
CA PRO A 183 -7.17 -5.50 6.22
C PRO A 183 -6.94 -4.18 5.48
N CYS A 184 -6.75 -3.07 6.19
CA CYS A 184 -6.40 -1.77 5.61
C CYS A 184 -5.00 -1.75 4.96
N ASN A 185 -4.10 -2.65 5.36
CA ASN A 185 -2.74 -2.80 4.84
C ASN A 185 -2.59 -3.93 3.83
N VAL A 186 -3.68 -4.54 3.41
CA VAL A 186 -3.71 -5.55 2.34
C VAL A 186 -4.25 -4.92 1.07
N PHE A 187 -3.51 -5.04 -0.04
CA PHE A 187 -3.85 -4.42 -1.32
C PHE A 187 -3.78 -5.44 -2.45
N TRP A 188 -4.84 -5.51 -3.24
CA TRP A 188 -4.98 -6.38 -4.39
C TRP A 188 -5.04 -5.53 -5.66
N GLN A 189 -3.90 -5.34 -6.32
CA GLN A 189 -3.87 -4.72 -7.64
C GLN A 189 -4.23 -5.77 -8.68
N VAL A 190 -5.28 -5.50 -9.45
CA VAL A 190 -5.84 -6.45 -10.42
C VAL A 190 -5.81 -5.84 -11.81
N GLY A 191 -5.04 -6.46 -12.72
CA GLY A 191 -4.78 -5.96 -14.07
C GLY A 191 -6.01 -5.94 -14.99
N SER A 192 -7.12 -6.57 -14.58
CA SER A 192 -8.40 -6.58 -15.27
C SER A 192 -9.55 -6.51 -14.26
N SER A 193 -10.32 -7.57 -14.10
CA SER A 193 -11.49 -7.63 -13.23
C SER A 193 -11.29 -8.60 -12.06
N ALA A 194 -11.96 -8.31 -10.94
CA ALA A 194 -12.07 -9.22 -9.82
C ALA A 194 -13.47 -9.87 -9.76
N THR A 195 -13.50 -11.15 -9.44
CA THR A 195 -14.75 -11.89 -9.19
C THR A 195 -14.64 -12.62 -7.85
N LEU A 196 -15.52 -12.30 -6.91
CA LEU A 196 -15.56 -12.95 -5.62
C LEU A 196 -16.70 -13.99 -5.60
N GLY A 197 -16.35 -15.24 -5.27
CA GLY A 197 -17.28 -16.36 -5.23
C GLY A 197 -18.26 -16.27 -4.06
N THR A 198 -19.38 -16.94 -4.18
CA THR A 198 -20.48 -16.99 -3.20
C THR A 198 -19.96 -17.26 -1.79
N THR A 199 -20.44 -16.49 -0.81
CA THR A 199 -20.10 -16.63 0.62
C THR A 199 -18.60 -16.56 0.96
N SER A 200 -17.77 -16.01 0.06
CA SER A 200 -16.36 -15.80 0.39
C SER A 200 -16.18 -14.70 1.43
N SER A 201 -15.18 -14.88 2.30
CA SER A 201 -14.76 -13.91 3.30
C SER A 201 -13.42 -13.30 2.89
N PHE A 202 -13.45 -12.08 2.39
CA PHE A 202 -12.30 -11.43 1.77
C PHE A 202 -11.75 -10.29 2.62
N ALA A 203 -10.44 -10.15 2.70
CA ALA A 203 -9.79 -9.07 3.41
C ALA A 203 -8.85 -8.29 2.50
N GLY A 204 -8.94 -6.96 2.58
CA GLY A 204 -8.07 -6.02 1.87
C GLY A 204 -8.80 -5.14 0.87
N ASN A 205 -8.02 -4.25 0.26
CA ASN A 205 -8.49 -3.24 -0.68
C ASN A 205 -8.28 -3.74 -2.11
N ILE A 206 -9.35 -4.00 -2.83
CA ILE A 206 -9.31 -4.43 -4.23
C ILE A 206 -9.22 -3.19 -5.11
N LEU A 207 -8.15 -3.09 -5.89
CA LEU A 207 -7.87 -2.01 -6.84
C LEU A 207 -7.94 -2.63 -8.25
N ALA A 208 -9.12 -2.73 -8.84
CA ALA A 208 -9.32 -3.37 -10.13
C ALA A 208 -9.23 -2.36 -11.28
N LEU A 209 -8.55 -2.74 -12.36
CA LEU A 209 -8.49 -1.90 -13.56
C LEU A 209 -9.87 -1.76 -14.22
N THR A 210 -10.65 -2.84 -14.25
CA THR A 210 -11.94 -2.86 -14.93
C THR A 210 -13.07 -2.99 -13.91
N SER A 211 -13.61 -4.15 -13.67
CA SER A 211 -14.83 -4.35 -12.88
C SER A 211 -14.60 -5.23 -11.66
N ILE A 212 -15.50 -5.15 -10.70
CA ILE A 212 -15.56 -6.05 -9.56
C ILE A 212 -16.96 -6.65 -9.49
N SER A 213 -17.05 -7.98 -9.49
CA SER A 213 -18.30 -8.71 -9.33
C SER A 213 -18.26 -9.53 -8.04
N MET A 214 -19.23 -9.36 -7.19
CA MET A 214 -19.41 -10.15 -5.98
C MET A 214 -20.66 -11.02 -6.14
N TYR A 215 -20.50 -12.33 -5.92
CA TYR A 215 -21.62 -13.26 -5.91
C TYR A 215 -22.26 -13.29 -4.51
N ASN A 216 -23.43 -13.92 -4.43
CA ASN A 216 -24.29 -13.86 -3.25
C ASN A 216 -23.58 -14.11 -1.93
N GLY A 217 -23.70 -13.17 -1.00
CA GLY A 217 -23.29 -13.31 0.39
C GLY A 217 -21.80 -13.12 0.65
N VAL A 218 -21.09 -12.43 -0.23
CA VAL A 218 -19.68 -12.09 -0.03
C VAL A 218 -19.52 -11.07 1.12
N THR A 219 -18.52 -11.29 1.96
CA THR A 219 -18.10 -10.32 2.98
C THR A 219 -16.70 -9.78 2.65
N VAL A 220 -16.57 -8.46 2.56
CA VAL A 220 -15.28 -7.78 2.34
C VAL A 220 -14.95 -6.91 3.54
N ALA A 221 -13.92 -7.27 4.29
CA ALA A 221 -13.26 -6.39 5.24
C ALA A 221 -12.20 -5.58 4.49
N GLY A 222 -12.60 -4.44 3.93
CA GLY A 222 -11.77 -3.66 3.01
C GLY A 222 -12.61 -2.85 2.04
N ARG A 223 -12.14 -2.73 0.79
CA ARG A 223 -12.77 -1.88 -0.23
C ARG A 223 -12.86 -2.57 -1.57
N ALA A 224 -13.91 -2.27 -2.33
CA ALA A 224 -14.08 -2.68 -3.72
C ALA A 224 -14.00 -1.44 -4.63
N LEU A 225 -12.83 -1.22 -5.23
CA LEU A 225 -12.51 0.00 -5.98
C LEU A 225 -12.19 -0.37 -7.45
N ALA A 226 -13.15 -0.12 -8.34
CA ALA A 226 -13.06 -0.37 -9.78
C ALA A 226 -12.78 0.94 -10.53
N ARG A 227 -11.66 0.99 -11.31
CA ARG A 227 -11.26 2.22 -12.01
C ARG A 227 -12.16 2.57 -13.20
N ASN A 228 -12.30 1.61 -14.14
CA ASN A 228 -12.92 1.90 -15.43
C ASN A 228 -14.28 1.22 -15.62
N GLY A 229 -14.59 0.24 -14.79
CA GLY A 229 -15.78 -0.58 -14.96
C GLY A 229 -16.78 -0.43 -13.82
N SER A 230 -17.58 -1.46 -13.64
CA SER A 230 -18.70 -1.49 -12.71
C SER A 230 -18.38 -2.31 -11.47
N VAL A 231 -19.11 -2.05 -10.39
CA VAL A 231 -19.17 -2.93 -9.22
C VAL A 231 -20.58 -3.52 -9.13
N THR A 232 -20.66 -4.87 -9.07
CA THR A 232 -21.89 -5.61 -8.93
C THR A 232 -21.92 -6.34 -7.60
N LEU A 233 -23.01 -6.21 -6.86
CA LEU A 233 -23.23 -6.81 -5.54
C LEU A 233 -24.51 -7.64 -5.53
N ILE A 234 -24.47 -8.76 -4.78
CA ILE A 234 -25.62 -9.61 -4.56
C ILE A 234 -25.67 -10.02 -3.08
N ASN A 235 -26.45 -9.31 -2.29
CA ASN A 235 -26.64 -9.63 -0.86
C ASN A 235 -25.32 -9.63 -0.06
N ASP A 236 -24.45 -8.65 -0.31
CA ASP A 236 -23.07 -8.61 0.16
C ASP A 236 -22.86 -7.61 1.32
N THR A 237 -21.77 -7.79 2.06
CA THR A 237 -21.35 -6.82 3.07
C THR A 237 -19.95 -6.31 2.73
N VAL A 238 -19.81 -5.00 2.54
CA VAL A 238 -18.50 -4.35 2.34
C VAL A 238 -18.26 -3.34 3.43
N THR A 239 -17.20 -3.53 4.21
CA THR A 239 -16.84 -2.64 5.31
C THR A 239 -15.46 -2.02 5.07
N ALA A 240 -15.44 -0.71 4.84
CA ALA A 240 -14.19 0.04 4.67
C ALA A 240 -13.29 -0.12 5.90
N ALA A 241 -12.15 -0.77 5.72
CA ALA A 241 -11.24 -1.04 6.81
C ALA A 241 -10.36 0.20 7.11
N ASN A 242 -10.33 0.63 8.36
CA ASN A 242 -9.37 1.59 8.87
C ASN A 242 -8.32 0.86 9.70
N CYS A 243 -7.05 1.24 9.56
CA CYS A 243 -6.00 0.68 10.40
C CYS A 243 -6.18 1.15 11.84
N SER A 244 -6.26 0.21 12.75
CA SER A 244 -6.20 0.48 14.17
C SER A 244 -4.75 0.79 14.54
N THR A 245 -4.49 1.94 15.16
CA THR A 245 -3.22 2.10 15.90
C THR A 245 -3.23 1.10 17.05
N PRO A 246 -2.15 0.34 17.27
CA PRO A 246 -2.13 -0.54 18.43
C PRO A 246 -2.35 0.28 19.69
N SER A 247 -3.44 0.00 20.40
CA SER A 247 -3.68 0.54 21.72
C SER A 247 -2.65 -0.07 22.65
N THR A 248 -1.57 0.64 22.92
CA THR A 248 -0.70 0.32 24.05
C THR A 248 -1.46 0.69 25.33
N THR A 249 -2.36 -0.17 25.73
CA THR A 249 -2.88 -0.13 27.09
C THR A 249 -1.73 -0.57 27.98
N PRO A 250 -1.16 0.29 28.82
CA PRO A 250 -0.21 -0.18 29.81
C PRO A 250 -1.00 -1.11 30.74
N THR A 251 -0.58 -2.38 30.80
CA THR A 251 -1.06 -3.32 31.81
C THR A 251 -0.61 -2.77 33.16
N SER A 252 -1.47 -1.99 33.80
CA SER A 252 -1.31 -1.63 35.21
C SER A 252 -1.44 -2.90 36.02
N GLY A 253 -0.29 -3.46 36.41
CA GLY A 253 -0.24 -4.47 37.45
C GLY A 253 -0.87 -3.89 38.70
N SER A 254 -2.08 -4.36 39.03
CA SER A 254 -2.77 -4.09 40.27
C SER A 254 -2.05 -4.84 41.40
N THR A 255 -1.20 -4.14 42.13
CA THR A 255 -0.92 -4.52 43.53
C THR A 255 -1.81 -3.68 44.40
N GLY A 256 -2.76 -4.35 44.97
CA GLY A 256 -3.67 -3.73 45.95
C GLY A 256 -2.94 -3.26 47.20
N SER A 257 -3.30 -2.08 47.68
CA SER A 257 -3.26 -1.75 49.11
C SER A 257 -4.36 -0.75 49.40
N SER A 258 -5.23 -1.17 50.28
CA SER A 258 -6.29 -0.42 50.93
C SER A 258 -5.72 0.62 51.89
N GLY A 259 -6.34 1.83 51.95
CA GLY A 259 -6.05 2.78 53.03
C GLY A 259 -6.66 4.17 52.86
N SER A 260 -7.85 4.31 53.39
CA SER A 260 -8.40 5.43 54.23
C SER A 260 -8.30 6.90 53.78
N SER A 261 -9.46 7.47 53.76
CA SER A 261 -9.90 8.87 53.79
C SER A 261 -9.07 9.86 54.61
N GLY A 262 -8.97 11.09 54.07
CA GLY A 262 -8.51 12.29 54.80
C GLY A 262 -8.76 13.57 54.01
N SER A 263 -9.78 14.29 54.43
CA SER A 263 -10.12 15.68 54.01
C SER A 263 -9.10 16.66 54.61
N GLY A 264 -8.67 17.67 53.86
CA GLY A 264 -7.82 18.72 54.40
C GLY A 264 -7.49 19.83 53.41
N THR A 265 -7.91 21.00 53.74
CA THR A 265 -7.93 22.31 53.11
C THR A 265 -6.55 22.97 52.94
N SER A 266 -6.45 23.78 51.90
CA SER A 266 -5.66 25.03 51.69
C SER A 266 -4.22 25.13 52.16
N GLY A 267 -3.38 25.63 51.27
CA GLY A 267 -2.12 26.29 51.61
C GLY A 267 -1.16 26.42 50.41
N GLY A 268 -0.94 27.66 49.95
CA GLY A 268 -0.03 27.98 48.84
C GLY A 268 1.42 27.70 49.17
N GLY A 269 2.18 27.40 48.13
CA GLY A 269 3.62 27.23 48.20
C GLY A 269 4.21 27.09 46.79
N THR A 270 4.81 28.18 46.34
CA THR A 270 5.62 28.23 45.11
C THR A 270 6.85 27.34 45.23
N THR A 271 6.91 26.27 44.47
CA THR A 271 8.19 25.60 44.17
C THR A 271 8.27 25.31 42.67
N LYS A 272 9.35 25.83 42.11
CA LYS A 272 9.78 25.72 40.74
C LYS A 272 10.11 24.26 40.40
N GLY A 273 9.14 23.54 39.82
CA GLY A 273 9.30 22.20 39.32
C GLY A 273 9.47 22.27 37.78
N THR A 274 10.59 21.78 37.28
CA THR A 274 10.85 21.55 35.87
C THR A 274 9.77 20.64 35.28
N GLY A 275 8.75 21.25 34.68
CA GLY A 275 7.66 20.56 34.02
C GLY A 275 8.09 20.00 32.67
N GLY A 276 8.03 18.69 32.51
CA GLY A 276 7.96 18.08 31.19
C GLY A 276 6.73 18.61 30.45
N GLY A 277 6.95 19.50 29.47
CA GLY A 277 5.88 20.03 28.63
C GLY A 277 5.22 18.92 27.80
N PRO A 278 3.98 19.10 27.38
CA PRO A 278 3.24 18.12 26.60
C PRO A 278 4.06 17.75 25.35
N SER A 279 4.18 16.44 25.10
CA SER A 279 4.88 15.87 23.97
C SER A 279 4.29 16.48 22.69
N ARG A 280 4.97 17.46 22.09
CA ARG A 280 4.49 18.11 20.86
C ARG A 280 4.49 17.07 19.74
N ALA A 281 3.34 16.84 19.14
CA ALA A 281 3.19 15.98 17.96
C ALA A 281 4.13 16.43 16.83
N GLY A 282 4.60 15.46 16.04
CA GLY A 282 5.41 15.74 14.85
C GLY A 282 4.67 16.66 13.87
N THR A 283 5.38 17.56 13.22
CA THR A 283 4.80 18.49 12.23
C THR A 283 5.58 18.41 10.94
N ALA A 284 4.87 18.54 9.80
CA ALA A 284 5.50 18.63 8.50
C ALA A 284 4.71 19.54 7.54
N LYS A 285 5.43 20.31 6.73
CA LYS A 285 4.89 21.13 5.64
C LYS A 285 5.93 21.26 4.53
N PHE A 286 5.49 21.54 3.29
CA PHE A 286 6.41 22.07 2.29
C PHE A 286 6.86 23.45 2.72
N SER A 287 8.18 23.68 2.76
CA SER A 287 8.75 24.96 3.16
C SER A 287 8.90 25.94 1.99
N SER A 288 8.89 25.41 0.75
CA SER A 288 8.90 26.23 -0.47
C SER A 288 8.03 25.56 -1.53
N GLY A 289 7.25 26.36 -2.26
CA GLY A 289 6.57 25.94 -3.48
C GLY A 289 7.50 26.04 -4.70
N PRO A 290 7.11 25.46 -5.86
CA PRO A 290 7.85 25.62 -7.11
C PRO A 290 7.86 27.09 -7.56
N PRO A 291 8.95 27.56 -8.18
CA PRO A 291 9.00 28.88 -8.76
C PRO A 291 8.03 28.97 -9.94
N LEU A 292 6.97 29.73 -9.77
CA LEU A 292 5.93 29.90 -10.79
C LEU A 292 6.28 31.10 -11.67
N VAL A 293 6.32 30.86 -12.99
CA VAL A 293 6.40 31.91 -14.02
C VAL A 293 5.05 32.06 -14.72
N SER A 294 4.73 33.24 -15.20
CA SER A 294 3.51 33.48 -15.98
C SER A 294 3.85 33.42 -17.47
N ARG A 295 3.14 32.59 -18.22
CA ARG A 295 3.30 32.45 -19.68
C ARG A 295 2.00 32.79 -20.39
N PRO A 296 2.03 33.57 -21.48
CA PRO A 296 0.84 33.83 -22.30
C PRO A 296 0.18 32.51 -22.75
N GLY A 297 -1.13 32.40 -22.65
CA GLY A 297 -1.91 31.23 -23.04
C GLY A 297 -1.83 30.01 -22.11
N ILE A 298 -0.86 29.95 -21.19
CA ILE A 298 -0.67 28.84 -20.26
C ILE A 298 -1.00 29.24 -18.81
N GLY A 299 -0.81 30.54 -18.49
CA GLY A 299 -0.94 31.06 -17.14
C GLY A 299 0.25 30.74 -16.25
N ARG A 300 0.03 30.61 -14.92
CA ARG A 300 1.11 30.32 -13.97
C ARG A 300 1.56 28.86 -14.09
N CYS A 301 2.85 28.64 -14.35
CA CYS A 301 3.45 27.32 -14.60
C CYS A 301 4.92 27.28 -14.13
N VAL A 302 5.52 26.10 -14.11
CA VAL A 302 6.91 25.84 -13.75
C VAL A 302 7.70 25.53 -15.01
N ASP A 303 8.80 26.26 -15.27
CA ASP A 303 9.61 26.14 -16.49
C ASP A 303 10.99 25.49 -16.29
N ARG A 304 11.39 25.28 -15.04
CA ARG A 304 12.70 24.74 -14.70
C ARG A 304 12.64 23.75 -13.52
N THR A 305 13.68 22.94 -13.40
CA THR A 305 13.91 22.09 -12.23
C THR A 305 13.97 22.94 -10.96
N PHE A 306 13.31 22.48 -9.91
CA PHE A 306 13.31 23.15 -8.60
C PHE A 306 13.58 22.16 -7.47
N LYS A 307 13.96 22.67 -6.31
CA LYS A 307 14.11 21.87 -5.09
C LYS A 307 12.82 21.96 -4.28
N ALA A 308 12.20 20.81 -4.03
CA ALA A 308 11.13 20.69 -3.06
C ALA A 308 11.74 20.40 -1.69
N THR A 309 11.32 21.14 -0.68
CA THR A 309 11.82 20.96 0.70
C THR A 309 10.66 20.74 1.64
N VAL A 310 10.78 19.72 2.49
CA VAL A 310 9.86 19.49 3.61
C VAL A 310 10.55 19.92 4.90
N SER A 311 9.88 20.76 5.67
CA SER A 311 10.31 21.21 7.00
C SER A 311 9.27 20.81 8.05
N GLY A 312 9.75 20.62 9.29
CA GLY A 312 8.90 20.25 10.39
C GLY A 312 9.70 19.75 11.58
N GLN A 313 8.98 19.22 12.58
CA GLN A 313 9.59 18.67 13.79
C GLN A 313 9.42 17.16 13.84
N ARG A 314 10.42 16.46 14.38
CA ARG A 314 10.42 15.00 14.59
C ARG A 314 10.24 14.19 13.31
N ILE A 315 10.63 14.73 12.15
CA ILE A 315 10.58 13.99 10.90
C ILE A 315 11.65 12.90 10.93
N ARG A 316 11.23 11.65 10.73
CA ARG A 316 12.09 10.48 10.63
C ARG A 316 12.50 10.21 9.20
N LYS A 317 11.52 10.29 8.27
CA LYS A 317 11.73 9.97 6.85
C LYS A 317 10.77 10.74 5.97
N VAL A 318 11.22 11.16 4.81
CA VAL A 318 10.39 11.77 3.76
C VAL A 318 10.62 11.03 2.46
N ILE A 319 9.55 10.55 1.83
CA ILE A 319 9.53 9.97 0.49
C ILE A 319 8.87 10.97 -0.44
N PHE A 320 9.63 11.47 -1.41
CA PHE A 320 9.12 12.39 -2.42
C PHE A 320 8.70 11.62 -3.67
N SER A 321 7.51 11.92 -4.20
CA SER A 321 7.01 11.36 -5.46
C SER A 321 6.51 12.46 -6.36
N PHE A 322 6.72 12.33 -7.67
CA PHE A 322 6.29 13.28 -8.68
C PHE A 322 5.61 12.55 -9.84
N GLY A 323 4.38 12.93 -10.15
CA GLY A 323 3.57 12.23 -11.14
C GLY A 323 3.32 10.75 -10.80
N GLY A 324 3.24 10.43 -9.51
CA GLY A 324 3.05 9.05 -9.01
C GLY A 324 4.34 8.22 -8.89
N ARG A 325 5.48 8.72 -9.39
CA ARG A 325 6.77 8.01 -9.31
C ARG A 325 7.61 8.57 -8.17
N GLU A 326 8.23 7.69 -7.38
CA GLU A 326 9.21 8.09 -6.35
C GLU A 326 10.43 8.74 -7.03
N ILE A 327 10.84 9.90 -6.52
CA ILE A 327 11.99 10.66 -7.02
C ILE A 327 13.11 10.80 -5.99
N ALA A 328 12.79 10.70 -4.71
CA ALA A 328 13.79 10.72 -3.65
C ALA A 328 13.24 10.21 -2.33
N THR A 329 14.07 9.52 -1.56
CA THR A 329 13.84 9.20 -0.15
C THR A 329 14.93 9.87 0.71
N ARG A 330 14.53 10.50 1.81
CA ARG A 330 15.43 11.17 2.76
C ARG A 330 15.12 10.75 4.19
N SER A 331 16.12 10.26 4.90
CA SER A 331 16.03 9.86 6.32
C SER A 331 16.76 10.82 7.28
N LYS A 332 17.41 11.84 6.73
CA LYS A 332 18.10 12.89 7.50
C LYS A 332 17.82 14.25 6.85
N ALA A 333 17.76 15.30 7.66
CA ALA A 333 17.67 16.67 7.17
C ALA A 333 18.95 17.07 6.40
N PRO A 334 18.84 17.95 5.40
CA PRO A 334 17.64 18.59 4.90
C PRO A 334 16.80 17.63 4.02
N PHE A 335 15.49 17.58 4.27
CA PHE A 335 14.56 16.74 3.48
C PHE A 335 14.23 17.43 2.16
N THR A 336 15.07 17.22 1.15
CA THR A 336 14.96 17.88 -0.16
C THR A 336 14.95 16.87 -1.30
N ALA A 337 14.21 17.22 -2.38
CA ALA A 337 14.24 16.50 -3.65
C ALA A 337 14.31 17.48 -4.82
N SER A 338 15.05 17.13 -5.87
CA SER A 338 15.04 17.86 -7.15
C SER A 338 13.87 17.38 -7.99
N VAL A 339 13.05 18.29 -8.49
CA VAL A 339 11.85 18.01 -9.28
C VAL A 339 11.98 18.65 -10.64
N ALA A 340 12.01 17.83 -11.69
CA ALA A 340 11.92 18.29 -13.08
C ALA A 340 10.45 18.29 -13.48
N PRO A 341 9.89 19.44 -13.94
CA PRO A 341 8.44 19.57 -14.10
C PRO A 341 7.83 18.72 -15.23
N GLY A 342 8.64 18.17 -16.15
CA GLY A 342 8.14 17.37 -17.29
C GLY A 342 7.18 18.17 -18.19
N THR A 343 6.14 17.54 -18.73
CA THR A 343 5.09 18.16 -19.54
C THR A 343 3.72 17.96 -18.90
N GLY A 344 2.84 18.98 -18.95
CA GLY A 344 1.47 18.87 -18.46
C GLY A 344 1.30 19.20 -16.96
N ARG A 345 0.34 18.57 -16.31
CA ARG A 345 0.05 18.76 -14.88
C ARG A 345 0.48 17.52 -14.12
N HIS A 346 1.18 17.71 -13.03
CA HIS A 346 1.64 16.65 -12.14
C HIS A 346 1.38 17.02 -10.68
N THR A 347 1.32 16.01 -9.83
CA THR A 347 1.30 16.21 -8.37
C THR A 347 2.66 15.86 -7.81
N LEU A 348 3.26 16.81 -7.09
CA LEU A 348 4.36 16.55 -6.18
C LEU A 348 3.78 16.14 -4.84
N SER A 349 4.16 14.98 -4.33
CA SER A 349 3.78 14.51 -3.00
C SER A 349 5.00 14.20 -2.14
N ALA A 350 4.85 14.35 -0.84
CA ALA A 350 5.84 13.97 0.14
C ALA A 350 5.16 13.18 1.26
N TYR A 351 5.48 11.91 1.38
CA TYR A 351 5.04 11.07 2.49
C TYR A 351 6.02 11.21 3.63
N VAL A 352 5.56 11.74 4.75
CA VAL A 352 6.38 12.09 5.91
C VAL A 352 6.04 11.16 7.06
N THR A 353 7.04 10.44 7.56
CA THR A 353 6.97 9.68 8.80
C THR A 353 7.71 10.40 9.91
N PHE A 354 7.20 10.30 11.14
CA PHE A 354 7.76 10.98 12.30
C PHE A 354 8.52 10.00 13.20
N ALA A 355 9.37 10.54 14.05
CA ALA A 355 10.17 9.76 15.01
C ALA A 355 9.38 9.43 16.30
N ASP A 356 8.21 10.00 16.44
CA ASP A 356 7.27 9.78 17.54
C ASP A 356 6.01 9.05 17.04
N THR A 357 5.00 8.94 17.87
CA THR A 357 3.71 8.31 17.56
C THR A 357 2.81 9.13 16.63
N THR A 358 3.28 10.27 16.11
CA THR A 358 2.51 11.10 15.18
C THR A 358 2.22 10.30 13.91
N PRO A 359 0.95 10.19 13.48
CA PRO A 359 0.60 9.53 12.23
C PRO A 359 1.35 10.11 11.05
N ALA A 360 1.75 9.25 10.12
CA ALA A 360 2.41 9.69 8.90
C ALA A 360 1.52 10.67 8.12
N LYS A 361 2.14 11.66 7.49
CA LYS A 361 1.44 12.73 6.80
C LYS A 361 1.79 12.76 5.31
N MET A 362 0.77 12.80 4.45
CA MET A 362 0.95 13.06 3.03
C MET A 362 0.81 14.56 2.74
N LEU A 363 1.85 15.16 2.20
CA LEU A 363 1.84 16.53 1.70
C LEU A 363 1.69 16.46 0.18
N LYS A 364 0.79 17.26 -0.41
CA LYS A 364 0.58 17.31 -1.87
C LYS A 364 0.72 18.73 -2.38
N PHE A 365 1.28 18.87 -3.57
CA PHE A 365 1.41 20.14 -4.28
C PHE A 365 1.20 19.93 -5.79
N ALA A 366 0.25 20.67 -6.40
CA ALA A 366 0.01 20.60 -7.83
C ALA A 366 1.07 21.42 -8.58
N VAL A 367 1.71 20.79 -9.56
CA VAL A 367 2.73 21.40 -10.43
C VAL A 367 2.22 21.38 -11.86
N LYS A 368 2.05 22.56 -12.47
CA LYS A 368 1.74 22.72 -13.90
C LYS A 368 3.03 23.06 -14.63
N SER A 369 3.44 22.24 -15.59
CA SER A 369 4.58 22.55 -16.45
C SER A 369 4.23 23.63 -17.45
N CYS A 370 5.21 24.50 -17.80
CA CYS A 370 5.10 25.45 -18.89
C CYS A 370 5.18 24.82 -20.28
N THR A 371 5.63 23.57 -20.37
CA THR A 371 5.69 22.83 -21.63
C THR A 371 4.34 22.19 -21.89
N ALA A 372 3.61 22.65 -22.91
CA ALA A 372 2.37 22.01 -23.34
C ALA A 372 2.68 20.63 -23.90
N SER A 373 1.86 19.62 -23.54
CA SER A 373 1.87 18.35 -24.25
C SER A 373 1.53 18.63 -25.71
N LYS A 374 2.40 18.27 -26.64
CA LYS A 374 2.05 18.29 -28.07
C LYS A 374 0.86 17.35 -28.25
N LEU A 375 -0.33 17.91 -28.41
CA LEU A 375 -1.46 17.17 -28.97
C LEU A 375 -1.02 16.76 -30.39
N SER A 376 -0.81 15.45 -30.58
CA SER A 376 -0.66 14.89 -31.92
C SER A 376 -2.02 15.02 -32.61
N VAL A 377 -2.21 16.10 -33.31
CA VAL A 377 -3.31 16.25 -34.26
C VAL A 377 -2.92 15.37 -35.43
N LYS A 378 -3.58 14.23 -35.55
CA LYS A 378 -3.52 13.39 -36.76
C LYS A 378 -4.05 14.25 -37.91
N PRO A 379 -3.30 14.49 -39.01
CA PRO A 379 -3.85 15.25 -40.11
C PRO A 379 -4.98 14.42 -40.74
N ASN A 380 -6.15 15.04 -40.80
CA ASN A 380 -7.29 14.53 -41.56
C ASN A 380 -6.95 14.73 -43.04
N SER A 381 -6.49 13.67 -43.71
CA SER A 381 -6.39 13.66 -45.17
C SER A 381 -7.79 13.55 -45.77
N ALA A 382 -8.41 14.69 -45.96
CA ALA A 382 -9.56 14.84 -46.85
C ALA A 382 -9.07 15.44 -48.16
N THR A 383 -8.79 14.63 -49.15
CA THR A 383 -8.77 15.05 -50.56
C THR A 383 -9.62 14.06 -51.36
N GLY A 384 -10.88 14.41 -51.45
CA GLY A 384 -11.79 13.87 -52.45
C GLY A 384 -12.19 15.01 -53.36
N THR A 385 -11.53 15.14 -54.47
CA THR A 385 -11.94 16.02 -55.57
C THR A 385 -13.12 15.39 -56.29
N PRO A 386 -14.27 16.05 -56.48
CA PRO A 386 -15.30 15.55 -57.38
C PRO A 386 -14.87 15.85 -58.83
N GLY A 387 -14.58 14.82 -59.58
CA GLY A 387 -14.44 14.88 -61.04
C GLY A 387 -15.83 15.03 -61.65
N PHE A 388 -16.06 16.16 -62.30
CA PHE A 388 -17.12 16.32 -63.29
C PHE A 388 -16.59 15.73 -64.60
N THR A 389 -17.31 14.78 -65.23
CA THR A 389 -17.26 14.50 -66.65
C THR A 389 -18.67 14.30 -67.14
N GLY A 390 -18.99 14.98 -68.25
CA GLY A 390 -20.12 15.23 -69.02
C GLY A 390 -21.07 14.13 -69.45
#